data_a01d6120d8244fc0ea1927eaf6781adb
#
_entry.id   a01d6120d8244fc0ea1927eaf6781adb
#
_cell.length_a   1.000
_cell.length_b   1.000
_cell.length_c   1.000
_cell.angle_alpha   90.00
_cell.angle_beta   90.00
_cell.angle_gamma   90.00
#
_symmetry.space_group_name_H-M   'P 1'
#
loop_
_entity.id
_entity.type
_entity.pdbx_description
1 polymer ?
#
loop_
_entity_poly.entity_id
_entity_poly.type
_entity_poly.pdbx_seq_one_letter_code
_entity_poly.pdbx_strand_id
1 'polypeptide(L)'
;MSSHRTKAPPNNDSSSPPSTIHPQRKSGGSTKWLSSAGTGVVSDIKARAPFYLSDWRDAWNYRVVPATALIFFANVLPGIAFSLDLIETTNQYGVAEVLISSFMAAFVFSCFGAQPLTIAGVTGPITVFNKTIYNITQNRADAPVYLHFVGWVYLWAAILHWITALLNFCNLLKYVTLFPCDTFGFYVAWVYLQYGVQVLTRQLDDNVQNAPGPLVSIILALSMLVVSFLFQHLSNKPYFNRHTRRFLADYGMPLSLIASSAMAYWGRFNAANVATLPVGRAFGAAGGRDWLVKFWELDGKWVGIAFPFGLILWVLFFFDHNVSSLMAQGAEFPLRKPPGFHYDFFLLGITTFIAGLIGVPAPNGLIPQAPIHTNSLLIMKNLPSEDADKEKQDHGVYDYTERPIAVVEQRLSNLAQGALCLVLLTGPFLHVLHLIPRGVLAGLFWYMGADALRGNGITLKLLYFLRDKRLTPATEPLRRVRKSHILVFVGVQLVGFGATFAITQTKAAIGFPVIIMLLVPLRVLLVPRLSFTPEELAILDGPTASPFTMESVGGTLSG
;
A
#
# COMPACT_ATOMS: atom_id res chain seq x y z
N MET A 1 -51.61 -56.18 9.78
CA MET A 1 -52.49 -55.63 8.71
C MET A 1 -52.05 -54.21 8.42
N SER A 2 -51.67 -53.99 7.17
CA SER A 2 -51.46 -52.81 6.34
C SER A 2 -50.43 -51.77 6.79
N SER A 3 -49.28 -51.88 6.12
CA SER A 3 -48.24 -50.93 5.96
C SER A 3 -48.68 -49.69 5.16
N HIS A 4 -48.37 -48.49 5.64
CA HIS A 4 -48.31 -47.31 4.80
C HIS A 4 -46.87 -46.84 4.70
N ARG A 5 -46.21 -47.15 3.55
CA ARG A 5 -44.99 -46.51 3.07
C ARG A 5 -45.36 -45.12 2.54
N THR A 6 -44.92 -44.08 3.20
CA THR A 6 -44.86 -42.73 2.64
C THR A 6 -43.55 -42.57 1.86
N LYS A 7 -43.71 -42.34 0.54
CA LYS A 7 -42.60 -41.98 -0.38
C LYS A 7 -42.07 -40.59 -0.03
N ALA A 8 -40.74 -40.49 0.11
CA ALA A 8 -40.03 -39.21 0.12
C ALA A 8 -40.05 -38.57 -1.28
N PRO A 9 -40.12 -37.23 -1.37
CA PRO A 9 -40.00 -36.52 -2.65
C PRO A 9 -38.56 -36.51 -3.16
N PRO A 10 -38.33 -36.44 -4.48
CA PRO A 10 -36.98 -36.44 -5.06
C PRO A 10 -36.24 -35.13 -4.78
N ASN A 11 -35.05 -35.25 -4.25
CA ASN A 11 -34.08 -34.16 -4.18
C ASN A 11 -33.65 -33.76 -5.60
N ASN A 12 -34.15 -32.63 -6.07
CA ASN A 12 -33.59 -31.89 -7.21
C ASN A 12 -32.86 -30.66 -6.70
N ASP A 13 -31.62 -30.85 -6.27
CA ASP A 13 -30.65 -29.75 -6.06
C ASP A 13 -29.35 -30.12 -6.74
N SER A 14 -29.34 -30.07 -8.08
CA SER A 14 -28.16 -29.94 -8.90
C SER A 14 -28.13 -28.53 -9.49
N SER A 15 -27.90 -27.53 -8.66
CA SER A 15 -27.48 -26.21 -9.12
C SER A 15 -25.96 -26.17 -9.16
N SER A 16 -25.38 -26.69 -10.25
CA SER A 16 -24.04 -26.33 -10.68
C SER A 16 -23.97 -24.81 -10.89
N PRO A 17 -22.89 -24.14 -10.44
CA PRO A 17 -22.73 -22.71 -10.71
C PRO A 17 -22.67 -22.46 -12.22
N PRO A 18 -23.17 -21.31 -12.70
CA PRO A 18 -23.16 -21.01 -14.12
C PRO A 18 -21.72 -20.96 -14.61
N SER A 19 -21.42 -21.80 -15.61
CA SER A 19 -20.14 -21.81 -16.33
C SER A 19 -19.97 -20.45 -17.00
N THR A 20 -19.10 -19.62 -16.46
CA THR A 20 -18.61 -18.41 -17.11
C THR A 20 -17.84 -18.81 -18.36
N ILE A 21 -18.41 -18.51 -19.53
CA ILE A 21 -17.77 -18.67 -20.83
C ILE A 21 -16.62 -17.66 -20.88
N HIS A 22 -15.40 -18.11 -20.60
CA HIS A 22 -14.19 -17.35 -20.89
C HIS A 22 -13.79 -17.57 -22.35
N PRO A 23 -13.57 -16.51 -23.14
CA PRO A 23 -12.99 -16.68 -24.46
C PRO A 23 -11.54 -17.15 -24.34
N GLN A 24 -11.26 -18.39 -24.72
CA GLN A 24 -9.91 -18.94 -24.82
C GLN A 24 -9.05 -18.08 -25.74
N ARG A 25 -8.06 -17.41 -25.18
CA ARG A 25 -7.07 -16.62 -25.92
C ARG A 25 -6.02 -17.58 -26.46
N LYS A 26 -6.08 -17.88 -27.78
CA LYS A 26 -5.08 -18.69 -28.49
C LYS A 26 -3.71 -18.01 -28.43
N SER A 27 -2.72 -18.69 -27.90
CA SER A 27 -1.30 -18.34 -27.95
C SER A 27 -0.81 -18.39 -29.38
N GLY A 28 -0.42 -17.27 -29.95
CA GLY A 28 0.13 -17.17 -31.31
C GLY A 28 1.13 -16.03 -31.44
N GLY A 29 2.27 -16.40 -31.95
CA GLY A 29 3.55 -15.74 -32.03
C GLY A 29 3.70 -14.25 -32.38
N SER A 30 4.86 -13.84 -32.23
CA SER A 30 5.71 -12.64 -32.27
C SER A 30 5.36 -11.43 -33.16
N THR A 31 4.42 -11.47 -34.06
CA THR A 31 4.04 -10.31 -34.94
C THR A 31 2.68 -9.68 -34.61
N LYS A 32 2.00 -10.13 -33.54
CA LYS A 32 0.67 -9.68 -33.14
C LYS A 32 0.64 -8.56 -32.07
N TRP A 33 1.77 -8.02 -31.67
CA TRP A 33 1.83 -7.04 -30.57
C TRP A 33 1.12 -5.73 -30.93
N LEU A 34 1.39 -5.16 -32.10
CA LEU A 34 0.76 -3.92 -32.56
C LEU A 34 -0.73 -4.10 -32.90
N SER A 35 -1.13 -5.27 -33.40
CA SER A 35 -2.55 -5.55 -33.70
C SER A 35 -3.39 -5.82 -32.44
N SER A 36 -2.77 -5.98 -31.28
CA SER A 36 -3.44 -6.15 -29.98
C SER A 36 -3.34 -4.91 -29.07
N ALA A 37 -2.86 -3.78 -29.60
CA ALA A 37 -2.75 -2.55 -28.82
C ALA A 37 -4.13 -2.11 -28.27
N GLY A 38 -4.19 -1.78 -26.98
CA GLY A 38 -5.42 -1.36 -26.30
C GLY A 38 -6.40 -2.49 -25.95
N THR A 39 -6.18 -3.71 -26.43
CA THR A 39 -7.11 -4.82 -26.14
C THR A 39 -7.21 -5.15 -24.66
N GLY A 40 -6.12 -5.02 -23.90
CA GLY A 40 -6.12 -5.21 -22.44
C GLY A 40 -7.00 -4.19 -21.74
N VAL A 41 -6.81 -2.90 -22.05
CA VAL A 41 -7.62 -1.81 -21.48
C VAL A 41 -9.11 -2.00 -21.80
N VAL A 42 -9.44 -2.30 -23.05
CA VAL A 42 -10.83 -2.53 -23.49
C VAL A 42 -11.41 -3.78 -22.83
N SER A 43 -10.61 -4.85 -22.68
CA SER A 43 -11.03 -6.08 -22.00
C SER A 43 -11.35 -5.82 -20.53
N ASP A 44 -10.49 -5.07 -19.82
CA ASP A 44 -10.68 -4.72 -18.42
C ASP A 44 -11.97 -3.89 -18.22
N ILE A 45 -12.20 -2.88 -19.08
CA ILE A 45 -13.42 -2.07 -19.05
C ILE A 45 -14.65 -2.96 -19.28
N LYS A 46 -14.64 -3.82 -20.32
CA LYS A 46 -15.77 -4.70 -20.65
C LYS A 46 -16.06 -5.71 -19.52
N ALA A 47 -15.02 -6.25 -18.90
CA ALA A 47 -15.16 -7.20 -17.80
C ALA A 47 -15.73 -6.54 -16.54
N ARG A 48 -15.34 -5.29 -16.26
CA ARG A 48 -15.74 -4.59 -15.04
C ARG A 48 -17.02 -3.77 -15.16
N ALA A 49 -17.37 -3.26 -16.35
CA ALA A 49 -18.55 -2.42 -16.57
C ALA A 49 -19.87 -2.99 -16.04
N PRO A 50 -20.16 -4.31 -16.17
CA PRO A 50 -21.39 -4.89 -15.63
C PRO A 50 -21.53 -4.77 -14.11
N PHE A 51 -20.40 -4.69 -13.39
CA PHE A 51 -20.36 -4.62 -11.93
C PHE A 51 -20.35 -3.19 -11.39
N TYR A 52 -20.22 -2.17 -12.25
CA TYR A 52 -20.06 -0.78 -11.82
C TYR A 52 -21.19 -0.29 -10.91
N LEU A 53 -22.45 -0.53 -11.30
CA LEU A 53 -23.61 -0.15 -10.48
C LEU A 53 -23.71 -0.98 -9.20
N SER A 54 -23.34 -2.27 -9.26
CA SER A 54 -23.32 -3.12 -8.07
C SER A 54 -22.27 -2.66 -7.07
N ASP A 55 -21.11 -2.14 -7.51
CA ASP A 55 -20.07 -1.60 -6.62
C ASP A 55 -20.58 -0.43 -5.76
N TRP A 56 -21.49 0.41 -6.29
CA TRP A 56 -22.12 1.48 -5.53
C TRP A 56 -23.25 0.97 -4.63
N ARG A 57 -24.00 -0.05 -5.08
CA ARG A 57 -25.12 -0.63 -4.34
C ARG A 57 -24.63 -1.47 -3.16
N ASP A 58 -23.56 -2.24 -3.34
CA ASP A 58 -22.93 -3.08 -2.31
C ASP A 58 -22.31 -2.23 -1.18
N ALA A 59 -22.12 -0.92 -1.41
CA ALA A 59 -21.64 0.03 -0.42
C ALA A 59 -22.61 0.23 0.78
N TRP A 60 -23.89 -0.13 0.66
CA TRP A 60 -24.87 -0.11 1.75
C TRP A 60 -24.65 -1.26 2.73
N ASN A 61 -23.42 -1.43 3.19
CA ASN A 61 -23.03 -2.42 4.19
C ASN A 61 -22.41 -1.70 5.39
N TYR A 62 -22.79 -2.13 6.62
CA TYR A 62 -22.29 -1.50 7.85
C TYR A 62 -20.73 -1.50 7.94
N ARG A 63 -20.06 -2.46 7.28
CA ARG A 63 -18.59 -2.55 7.27
C ARG A 63 -17.91 -1.41 6.53
N VAL A 64 -18.61 -0.76 5.63
CA VAL A 64 -18.05 0.36 4.84
C VAL A 64 -17.70 1.54 5.74
N VAL A 65 -18.47 1.82 6.78
CA VAL A 65 -18.20 2.95 7.69
C VAL A 65 -16.89 2.76 8.47
N PRO A 66 -16.68 1.67 9.24
CA PRO A 66 -15.41 1.46 9.92
C PRO A 66 -14.22 1.28 8.95
N ALA A 67 -14.45 0.64 7.78
CA ALA A 67 -13.42 0.53 6.75
C ALA A 67 -13.00 1.90 6.21
N THR A 68 -13.95 2.82 6.00
CA THR A 68 -13.65 4.20 5.59
C THR A 68 -12.81 4.92 6.65
N ALA A 69 -13.19 4.83 7.91
CA ALA A 69 -12.44 5.47 9.00
C ALA A 69 -11.02 4.89 9.12
N LEU A 70 -10.89 3.55 9.10
CA LEU A 70 -9.60 2.88 9.17
C LEU A 70 -8.68 3.31 8.02
N ILE A 71 -9.17 3.25 6.78
CA ILE A 71 -8.34 3.57 5.63
C ILE A 71 -8.06 5.07 5.50
N PHE A 72 -8.97 5.94 5.95
CA PHE A 72 -8.71 7.36 6.03
C PHE A 72 -7.49 7.65 6.89
N PHE A 73 -7.45 7.14 8.12
CA PHE A 73 -6.31 7.36 9.01
C PHE A 73 -5.04 6.64 8.50
N ALA A 74 -5.17 5.44 7.97
CA ALA A 74 -4.05 4.70 7.41
C ALA A 74 -3.41 5.37 6.19
N ASN A 75 -4.15 6.17 5.43
CA ASN A 75 -3.66 6.94 4.29
C ASN A 75 -3.20 8.35 4.68
N VAL A 76 -4.04 9.07 5.42
CA VAL A 76 -3.83 10.50 5.73
C VAL A 76 -2.64 10.72 6.66
N LEU A 77 -2.49 9.91 7.71
CA LEU A 77 -1.45 10.16 8.71
C LEU A 77 -0.03 10.00 8.14
N PRO A 78 0.28 8.95 7.33
CA PRO A 78 1.55 8.90 6.61
C PRO A 78 1.72 10.05 5.62
N GLY A 79 0.66 10.40 4.89
CA GLY A 79 0.66 11.52 3.96
C GLY A 79 1.06 12.83 4.62
N ILE A 80 0.48 13.14 5.79
CA ILE A 80 0.83 14.31 6.59
C ILE A 80 2.29 14.25 7.06
N ALA A 81 2.75 13.08 7.51
CA ALA A 81 4.12 12.91 7.92
C ALA A 81 5.12 13.08 6.75
N PHE A 82 4.78 12.59 5.56
CA PHE A 82 5.56 12.83 4.34
C PHE A 82 5.50 14.30 3.89
N SER A 83 4.37 15.00 4.10
CA SER A 83 4.30 16.43 3.81
C SER A 83 5.31 17.22 4.63
N LEU A 84 5.52 16.86 5.90
CA LEU A 84 6.54 17.48 6.75
C LEU A 84 7.94 17.32 6.15
N ASP A 85 8.33 16.11 5.71
CA ASP A 85 9.65 15.90 5.08
C ASP A 85 9.80 16.69 3.77
N LEU A 86 8.75 16.78 2.95
CA LEU A 86 8.75 17.57 1.72
C LEU A 86 8.84 19.08 1.99
N ILE A 87 8.14 19.59 3.02
CA ILE A 87 8.23 20.99 3.44
C ILE A 87 9.67 21.32 3.86
N GLU A 88 10.23 20.53 4.77
CA GLU A 88 11.56 20.78 5.34
C GLU A 88 12.68 20.66 4.32
N THR A 89 12.51 19.81 3.28
CA THR A 89 13.59 19.55 2.31
C THR A 89 13.46 20.34 1.03
N THR A 90 12.25 20.60 0.55
CA THR A 90 12.05 21.25 -0.76
C THR A 90 11.38 22.61 -0.67
N ASN A 91 10.59 22.87 0.37
CA ASN A 91 9.72 24.04 0.49
C ASN A 91 8.81 24.32 -0.74
N GLN A 92 8.62 23.28 -1.59
CA GLN A 92 7.82 23.37 -2.83
C GLN A 92 6.45 22.72 -2.67
N TYR A 93 6.31 21.85 -1.67
CA TYR A 93 5.08 21.13 -1.34
C TYR A 93 4.70 21.38 0.12
N GLY A 94 3.41 21.41 0.40
CA GLY A 94 2.84 21.55 1.73
C GLY A 94 1.85 20.43 2.03
N VAL A 95 1.18 20.56 3.16
CA VAL A 95 0.10 19.66 3.56
C VAL A 95 -1.05 19.67 2.54
N ALA A 96 -1.35 20.85 1.94
CA ALA A 96 -2.43 21.00 0.98
C ALA A 96 -2.17 20.16 -0.28
N GLU A 97 -0.95 20.21 -0.83
CA GLU A 97 -0.57 19.45 -2.02
C GLU A 97 -0.70 17.94 -1.79
N VAL A 98 -0.29 17.45 -0.64
CA VAL A 98 -0.36 16.02 -0.31
C VAL A 98 -1.81 15.55 -0.15
N LEU A 99 -2.65 16.34 0.53
CA LEU A 99 -4.06 16.01 0.73
C LEU A 99 -4.86 16.09 -0.58
N ILE A 100 -4.59 17.08 -1.45
CA ILE A 100 -5.22 17.20 -2.77
C ILE A 100 -4.80 16.03 -3.65
N SER A 101 -3.52 15.63 -3.63
CA SER A 101 -3.03 14.46 -4.35
C SER A 101 -3.75 13.18 -3.92
N SER A 102 -3.90 12.97 -2.61
CA SER A 102 -4.62 11.82 -2.05
C SER A 102 -6.11 11.83 -2.41
N PHE A 103 -6.76 13.00 -2.37
CA PHE A 103 -8.14 13.14 -2.84
C PHE A 103 -8.27 12.82 -4.33
N MET A 104 -7.41 13.39 -5.17
CA MET A 104 -7.43 13.17 -6.63
C MET A 104 -7.33 11.68 -6.95
N ALA A 105 -6.39 10.98 -6.32
CA ALA A 105 -6.25 9.54 -6.50
C ALA A 105 -7.51 8.78 -6.05
N ALA A 106 -8.00 9.04 -4.84
CA ALA A 106 -9.20 8.40 -4.32
C ALA A 106 -10.42 8.66 -5.22
N PHE A 107 -10.60 9.88 -5.71
CA PHE A 107 -11.68 10.23 -6.63
C PHE A 107 -11.57 9.48 -7.96
N VAL A 108 -10.39 9.51 -8.60
CA VAL A 108 -10.20 8.87 -9.90
C VAL A 108 -10.36 7.35 -9.80
N PHE A 109 -9.71 6.70 -8.84
CA PHE A 109 -9.80 5.24 -8.70
C PHE A 109 -11.15 4.76 -8.17
N SER A 110 -11.85 5.55 -7.35
CA SER A 110 -13.22 5.19 -6.93
C SER A 110 -14.24 5.36 -8.05
N CYS A 111 -14.20 6.49 -8.77
CA CYS A 111 -15.22 6.76 -9.78
C CYS A 111 -14.95 6.01 -11.10
N PHE A 112 -13.68 5.90 -11.50
CA PHE A 112 -13.32 5.39 -12.81
C PHE A 112 -12.52 4.08 -12.76
N GLY A 113 -11.81 3.76 -11.66
CA GLY A 113 -10.96 2.58 -11.55
C GLY A 113 -11.72 1.27 -11.78
N ALA A 114 -11.04 0.29 -12.36
CA ALA A 114 -11.57 -1.06 -12.49
C ALA A 114 -11.50 -1.81 -11.15
N GLN A 115 -10.41 -1.65 -10.37
CA GLN A 115 -10.28 -2.24 -9.04
C GLN A 115 -10.47 -1.20 -7.93
N PRO A 116 -11.69 -1.07 -7.36
CA PRO A 116 -12.00 -0.04 -6.37
C PRO A 116 -11.39 -0.29 -4.99
N LEU A 117 -10.84 -1.47 -4.74
CA LEU A 117 -10.21 -1.82 -3.46
C LEU A 117 -8.77 -1.29 -3.36
N THR A 118 -8.15 -0.96 -4.49
CA THR A 118 -6.80 -0.36 -4.52
C THR A 118 -6.85 1.05 -3.94
N ILE A 119 -6.00 1.29 -2.96
CA ILE A 119 -5.84 2.61 -2.35
C ILE A 119 -4.61 3.29 -2.94
N ALA A 120 -4.78 4.52 -3.39
CA ALA A 120 -3.69 5.33 -3.92
C ALA A 120 -3.57 6.66 -3.17
N GLY A 121 -2.35 7.14 -3.04
CA GLY A 121 -2.02 8.38 -2.33
C GLY A 121 -0.53 8.69 -2.44
N VAL A 122 -0.04 9.62 -1.61
CA VAL A 122 1.38 9.97 -1.57
C VAL A 122 2.15 8.92 -0.77
N THR A 123 3.14 8.30 -1.39
CA THR A 123 3.95 7.22 -0.83
C THR A 123 5.33 7.70 -0.35
N GLY A 124 6.00 6.93 0.52
CA GLY A 124 7.38 7.18 0.90
C GLY A 124 8.35 7.23 -0.30
N PRO A 125 8.29 6.25 -1.21
CA PRO A 125 9.12 6.24 -2.42
C PRO A 125 9.00 7.49 -3.29
N ILE A 126 7.80 8.05 -3.52
CA ILE A 126 7.65 9.30 -4.28
C ILE A 126 8.21 10.51 -3.52
N THR A 127 8.14 10.49 -2.20
CA THR A 127 8.73 11.54 -1.35
C THR A 127 10.26 11.53 -1.48
N VAL A 128 10.90 10.34 -1.38
CA VAL A 128 12.35 10.18 -1.64
C VAL A 128 12.70 10.64 -3.05
N PHE A 129 11.91 10.27 -4.05
CA PHE A 129 12.12 10.62 -5.44
C PHE A 129 12.12 12.13 -5.66
N ASN A 130 11.08 12.84 -5.20
CA ASN A 130 10.95 14.29 -5.33
C ASN A 130 12.06 15.04 -4.60
N LYS A 131 12.40 14.62 -3.38
CA LYS A 131 13.53 15.17 -2.62
C LYS A 131 14.85 14.97 -3.35
N THR A 132 15.09 13.80 -3.93
CA THR A 132 16.32 13.52 -4.66
C THR A 132 16.43 14.37 -5.93
N ILE A 133 15.33 14.56 -6.68
CA ILE A 133 15.30 15.49 -7.82
C ILE A 133 15.65 16.89 -7.36
N TYR A 134 15.04 17.37 -6.27
CA TYR A 134 15.31 18.69 -5.72
C TYR A 134 16.82 18.86 -5.43
N ASN A 135 17.42 17.91 -4.72
CA ASN A 135 18.84 17.96 -4.38
C ASN A 135 19.75 17.91 -5.62
N ILE A 136 19.38 17.16 -6.67
CA ILE A 136 20.18 17.07 -7.89
C ILE A 136 20.06 18.34 -8.72
N THR A 137 18.87 18.93 -8.81
CA THR A 137 18.62 20.07 -9.70
C THR A 137 18.98 21.40 -9.07
N GLN A 138 18.66 21.63 -7.79
CA GLN A 138 18.81 22.93 -7.14
C GLN A 138 20.26 23.23 -6.69
N ASN A 139 21.13 22.23 -6.62
CA ASN A 139 22.56 22.41 -6.33
C ASN A 139 23.39 22.84 -7.56
N ARG A 140 22.75 23.24 -8.67
CA ARG A 140 23.41 23.67 -9.91
C ARG A 140 23.29 25.17 -10.11
N ALA A 141 24.32 25.77 -10.73
CA ALA A 141 24.32 27.20 -11.06
C ALA A 141 23.24 27.57 -12.11
N ASP A 142 22.88 26.62 -12.99
CA ASP A 142 21.84 26.72 -14.04
C ASP A 142 20.55 26.01 -13.64
N ALA A 143 20.22 25.99 -12.32
CA ALA A 143 19.06 25.27 -11.80
C ALA A 143 17.75 25.71 -12.48
N PRO A 144 16.94 24.76 -12.98
CA PRO A 144 15.61 25.06 -13.53
C PRO A 144 14.62 25.36 -12.40
N VAL A 145 13.50 25.98 -12.75
CA VAL A 145 12.36 26.07 -11.83
C VAL A 145 11.91 24.65 -11.50
N TYR A 146 11.97 24.28 -10.21
CA TYR A 146 11.81 22.89 -9.76
C TYR A 146 10.48 22.27 -10.23
N LEU A 147 9.35 22.97 -10.01
CA LEU A 147 8.04 22.44 -10.39
C LEU A 147 7.86 22.34 -11.92
N HIS A 148 8.47 23.23 -12.72
CA HIS A 148 8.46 23.10 -14.16
C HIS A 148 9.22 21.85 -14.60
N PHE A 149 10.37 21.56 -13.98
CA PHE A 149 11.14 20.35 -14.26
C PHE A 149 10.37 19.08 -13.86
N VAL A 150 9.79 19.05 -12.65
CA VAL A 150 8.98 17.90 -12.17
C VAL A 150 7.73 17.71 -13.04
N GLY A 151 7.10 18.78 -13.51
CA GLY A 151 5.98 18.70 -14.45
C GLY A 151 6.33 17.91 -15.72
N TRP A 152 7.51 18.14 -16.30
CA TRP A 152 8.01 17.35 -17.44
C TRP A 152 8.38 15.92 -17.05
N VAL A 153 8.97 15.69 -15.88
CA VAL A 153 9.23 14.34 -15.37
C VAL A 153 7.94 13.53 -15.29
N TYR A 154 6.87 14.14 -14.75
CA TYR A 154 5.56 13.50 -14.61
C TYR A 154 4.87 13.29 -15.96
N LEU A 155 5.01 14.21 -16.89
CA LEU A 155 4.51 14.03 -18.25
C LEU A 155 5.20 12.87 -18.97
N TRP A 156 6.54 12.76 -18.90
CA TRP A 156 7.27 11.63 -19.47
C TRP A 156 6.86 10.30 -18.84
N ALA A 157 6.71 10.26 -17.52
CA ALA A 157 6.21 9.07 -16.82
C ALA A 157 4.78 8.73 -17.28
N ALA A 158 3.88 9.70 -17.38
CA ALA A 158 2.49 9.49 -17.84
C ALA A 158 2.44 8.90 -19.25
N ILE A 159 3.24 9.41 -20.17
CA ILE A 159 3.35 8.87 -21.54
C ILE A 159 3.78 7.39 -21.49
N LEU A 160 4.79 7.07 -20.67
CA LEU A 160 5.24 5.68 -20.51
C LEU A 160 4.19 4.79 -19.84
N HIS A 161 3.39 5.30 -18.89
CA HIS A 161 2.24 4.58 -18.33
C HIS A 161 1.22 4.24 -19.41
N TRP A 162 0.85 5.20 -20.24
CA TRP A 162 -0.11 4.98 -21.34
C TRP A 162 0.42 3.97 -22.37
N ILE A 163 1.69 4.09 -22.78
CA ILE A 163 2.34 3.11 -23.67
C ILE A 163 2.29 1.71 -23.05
N THR A 164 2.63 1.58 -21.76
CA THR A 164 2.60 0.31 -21.03
C THR A 164 1.20 -0.31 -20.98
N ALA A 165 0.18 0.48 -20.67
CA ALA A 165 -1.21 0.03 -20.64
C ALA A 165 -1.70 -0.40 -22.03
N LEU A 166 -1.42 0.41 -23.06
CA LEU A 166 -1.85 0.14 -24.44
C LEU A 166 -1.13 -1.07 -25.06
N LEU A 167 0.14 -1.27 -24.75
CA LEU A 167 0.92 -2.42 -25.24
C LEU A 167 0.74 -3.69 -24.38
N ASN A 168 -0.15 -3.65 -23.38
CA ASN A 168 -0.46 -4.78 -22.48
C ASN A 168 0.76 -5.28 -21.68
N PHE A 169 1.72 -4.40 -21.33
CA PHE A 169 2.89 -4.80 -20.52
C PHE A 169 2.53 -5.15 -19.09
N CYS A 170 1.33 -4.81 -18.57
CA CYS A 170 0.88 -5.31 -17.27
C CYS A 170 0.80 -6.85 -17.21
N ASN A 171 0.79 -7.56 -18.33
CA ASN A 171 0.93 -9.02 -18.36
C ASN A 171 2.27 -9.52 -17.80
N LEU A 172 3.27 -8.63 -17.64
CA LEU A 172 4.54 -8.97 -16.97
C LEU A 172 4.36 -9.21 -15.46
N LEU A 173 3.23 -8.81 -14.88
CA LEU A 173 2.90 -9.04 -13.48
C LEU A 173 2.85 -10.53 -13.10
N LYS A 174 2.64 -11.42 -14.06
CA LYS A 174 2.73 -12.87 -13.83
C LYS A 174 4.08 -13.33 -13.29
N TYR A 175 5.14 -12.53 -13.47
CA TYR A 175 6.48 -12.82 -12.94
C TYR A 175 6.74 -12.19 -11.57
N VAL A 176 5.82 -11.38 -11.07
CA VAL A 176 5.91 -10.74 -9.76
C VAL A 176 5.38 -11.71 -8.70
N THR A 177 6.26 -12.15 -7.82
CA THR A 177 5.98 -13.09 -6.73
C THR A 177 6.20 -12.41 -5.37
N LEU A 178 6.05 -13.14 -4.28
CA LEU A 178 6.33 -12.64 -2.93
C LEU A 178 7.80 -12.24 -2.75
N PHE A 179 8.75 -12.82 -3.51
CA PHE A 179 10.17 -12.50 -3.40
C PHE A 179 10.48 -11.00 -3.55
N PRO A 180 10.17 -10.34 -4.69
CA PRO A 180 10.38 -8.91 -4.84
C PRO A 180 9.46 -8.07 -3.95
N CYS A 181 8.22 -8.51 -3.70
CA CYS A 181 7.25 -7.79 -2.88
C CYS A 181 7.69 -7.71 -1.42
N ASP A 182 8.11 -8.82 -0.81
CA ASP A 182 8.66 -8.85 0.55
C ASP A 182 9.91 -7.98 0.67
N THR A 183 10.82 -8.05 -0.32
CA THR A 183 12.06 -7.26 -0.32
C THR A 183 11.77 -5.77 -0.38
N PHE A 184 10.85 -5.36 -1.23
CA PHE A 184 10.44 -3.97 -1.33
C PHE A 184 9.67 -3.49 -0.09
N GLY A 185 8.72 -4.29 0.42
CA GLY A 185 8.01 -3.98 1.65
C GLY A 185 8.95 -3.83 2.86
N PHE A 186 9.99 -4.66 2.93
CA PHE A 186 11.04 -4.56 3.94
C PHE A 186 11.83 -3.26 3.81
N TYR A 187 12.19 -2.86 2.58
CA TYR A 187 12.85 -1.59 2.31
C TYR A 187 11.98 -0.39 2.73
N VAL A 188 10.70 -0.37 2.34
CA VAL A 188 9.76 0.72 2.70
C VAL A 188 9.62 0.85 4.22
N ALA A 189 9.53 -0.27 4.93
CA ALA A 189 9.44 -0.29 6.40
C ALA A 189 10.68 0.34 7.06
N TRP A 190 11.88 0.02 6.55
CA TRP A 190 13.12 0.64 7.04
C TRP A 190 13.21 2.13 6.71
N VAL A 191 12.71 2.55 5.56
CA VAL A 191 12.60 3.98 5.20
C VAL A 191 11.71 4.73 6.19
N TYR A 192 10.60 4.13 6.63
CA TYR A 192 9.74 4.73 7.67
C TYR A 192 10.49 4.89 8.99
N LEU A 193 11.23 3.88 9.44
CA LEU A 193 12.05 4.00 10.66
C LEU A 193 13.08 5.11 10.53
N GLN A 194 13.76 5.20 9.38
CA GLN A 194 14.74 6.24 9.09
C GLN A 194 14.10 7.64 9.11
N TYR A 195 12.93 7.83 8.52
CA TYR A 195 12.22 9.11 8.56
C TYR A 195 11.86 9.54 9.97
N GLY A 196 11.38 8.63 10.80
CA GLY A 196 11.11 8.93 12.21
C GLY A 196 12.36 9.43 12.94
N VAL A 197 13.54 8.83 12.69
CA VAL A 197 14.82 9.31 13.24
C VAL A 197 15.16 10.69 12.68
N GLN A 198 15.06 10.89 11.36
CA GLN A 198 15.39 12.16 10.71
C GLN A 198 14.54 13.34 11.21
N VAL A 199 13.23 13.12 11.43
CA VAL A 199 12.33 14.16 11.98
C VAL A 199 12.78 14.61 13.37
N LEU A 200 13.33 13.71 14.19
CA LEU A 200 13.85 14.05 15.53
C LEU A 200 15.22 14.67 15.48
N THR A 201 16.14 14.13 14.67
CA THR A 201 17.52 14.65 14.57
C THR A 201 17.54 16.08 14.03
N ARG A 202 16.72 16.41 13.01
CA ARG A 202 16.60 17.80 12.52
C ARG A 202 16.17 18.78 13.63
N GLN A 203 15.26 18.38 14.52
CA GLN A 203 14.84 19.23 15.63
C GLN A 203 15.98 19.43 16.67
N LEU A 204 16.90 18.48 16.80
CA LEU A 204 18.07 18.61 17.66
C LEU A 204 19.12 19.54 17.05
N ASP A 205 19.29 19.49 15.73
CA ASP A 205 20.25 20.32 14.99
C ASP A 205 19.80 21.79 14.91
N ASP A 206 18.50 22.04 14.71
CA ASP A 206 17.93 23.38 14.58
C ASP A 206 17.86 24.15 15.91
N ASN A 207 17.82 23.46 17.06
CA ASN A 207 17.68 24.07 18.37
C ASN A 207 19.01 24.11 19.12
N VAL A 208 19.65 25.25 19.03
CA VAL A 208 20.87 25.56 19.76
C VAL A 208 20.66 25.39 21.27
N GLN A 209 21.48 24.55 21.87
CA GLN A 209 21.86 24.49 23.28
C GLN A 209 20.74 24.72 24.32
N ASN A 210 20.22 23.61 24.88
CA ASN A 210 19.37 23.56 26.09
C ASN A 210 17.84 23.79 25.93
N ALA A 211 17.28 23.74 24.73
CA ALA A 211 15.84 23.80 24.58
C ALA A 211 15.18 22.45 24.98
N PRO A 212 14.19 22.43 25.87
CA PRO A 212 13.50 21.20 26.26
C PRO A 212 12.63 20.60 25.15
N GLY A 213 12.27 21.38 24.14
CA GLY A 213 11.35 21.00 23.04
C GLY A 213 11.76 19.71 22.30
N PRO A 214 12.99 19.58 21.78
CA PRO A 214 13.43 18.36 21.11
C PRO A 214 13.42 17.12 21.99
N LEU A 215 13.77 17.24 23.27
CA LEU A 215 13.73 16.13 24.23
C LEU A 215 12.28 15.68 24.49
N VAL A 216 11.36 16.62 24.65
CA VAL A 216 9.93 16.34 24.76
C VAL A 216 9.41 15.69 23.47
N SER A 217 9.87 16.13 22.29
CA SER A 217 9.53 15.50 21.01
C SER A 217 9.91 14.01 20.97
N ILE A 218 11.07 13.63 21.53
CA ILE A 218 11.48 12.21 21.65
C ILE A 218 10.50 11.45 22.58
N ILE A 219 10.13 12.04 23.72
CA ILE A 219 9.16 11.44 24.66
C ILE A 219 7.81 11.23 23.97
N LEU A 220 7.34 12.23 23.20
CA LEU A 220 6.09 12.13 22.45
C LEU A 220 6.15 11.07 21.35
N ALA A 221 7.29 10.92 20.65
CA ALA A 221 7.49 9.88 19.66
C ALA A 221 7.42 8.47 20.30
N LEU A 222 8.09 8.26 21.43
CA LEU A 222 8.04 7.01 22.17
C LEU A 222 6.64 6.75 22.73
N SER A 223 5.95 7.78 23.24
CA SER A 223 4.55 7.66 23.69
C SER A 223 3.65 7.17 22.55
N MET A 224 3.73 7.79 21.37
CA MET A 224 2.95 7.39 20.18
C MET A 224 3.22 5.92 19.82
N LEU A 225 4.49 5.52 19.79
CA LEU A 225 4.90 4.15 19.47
C LEU A 225 4.33 3.15 20.50
N VAL A 226 4.55 3.39 21.79
CA VAL A 226 4.13 2.49 22.86
C VAL A 226 2.62 2.37 22.97
N VAL A 227 1.89 3.50 22.91
CA VAL A 227 0.42 3.49 23.01
C VAL A 227 -0.21 2.81 21.80
N SER A 228 0.33 3.02 20.60
CA SER A 228 -0.15 2.32 19.40
C SER A 228 0.03 0.80 19.50
N PHE A 229 1.21 0.34 19.92
CA PHE A 229 1.43 -1.09 20.13
C PHE A 229 0.63 -1.66 21.30
N LEU A 230 0.37 -0.88 22.34
CA LEU A 230 -0.51 -1.29 23.44
C LEU A 230 -1.93 -1.55 22.93
N PHE A 231 -2.51 -0.64 22.17
CA PHE A 231 -3.84 -0.83 21.59
C PHE A 231 -3.89 -2.02 20.63
N GLN A 232 -2.87 -2.19 19.78
CA GLN A 232 -2.76 -3.35 18.91
C GLN A 232 -2.63 -4.67 19.70
N HIS A 233 -1.85 -4.67 20.79
CA HIS A 233 -1.71 -5.84 21.67
C HIS A 233 -3.04 -6.18 22.35
N LEU A 234 -3.75 -5.18 22.90
CA LEU A 234 -5.03 -5.37 23.57
C LEU A 234 -6.12 -5.87 22.60
N SER A 235 -6.11 -5.40 21.35
CA SER A 235 -7.06 -5.85 20.33
C SER A 235 -6.92 -7.34 19.99
N ASN A 236 -5.69 -7.87 20.09
CA ASN A 236 -5.37 -9.27 19.77
C ASN A 236 -5.50 -10.23 20.96
N LYS A 237 -5.80 -9.72 22.16
CA LYS A 237 -5.91 -10.53 23.38
C LYS A 237 -7.38 -10.72 23.79
N PRO A 238 -7.71 -11.81 24.51
CA PRO A 238 -9.08 -12.10 24.92
C PRO A 238 -9.57 -11.31 26.14
N TYR A 239 -8.97 -10.12 26.43
CA TYR A 239 -9.30 -9.36 27.65
C TYR A 239 -10.61 -8.58 27.60
N PHE A 240 -11.07 -8.23 26.40
CA PHE A 240 -12.26 -7.43 26.20
C PHE A 240 -13.29 -8.18 25.32
N ASN A 241 -14.52 -7.68 25.31
CA ASN A 241 -15.53 -8.20 24.41
C ASN A 241 -15.13 -7.95 22.92
N ARG A 242 -15.77 -8.69 22.00
CA ARG A 242 -15.46 -8.63 20.58
C ARG A 242 -15.56 -7.20 20.00
N HIS A 243 -16.57 -6.42 20.42
CA HIS A 243 -16.80 -5.08 19.90
C HIS A 243 -15.70 -4.10 20.32
N THR A 244 -15.28 -4.14 21.60
CA THR A 244 -14.19 -3.30 22.10
C THR A 244 -12.86 -3.65 21.44
N ARG A 245 -12.55 -4.95 21.31
CA ARG A 245 -11.32 -5.37 20.61
C ARG A 245 -11.28 -4.89 19.17
N ARG A 246 -12.42 -4.97 18.46
CA ARG A 246 -12.53 -4.48 17.09
C ARG A 246 -12.39 -2.96 17.02
N PHE A 247 -13.04 -2.24 17.94
CA PHE A 247 -12.88 -0.78 18.05
C PHE A 247 -11.41 -0.40 18.28
N LEU A 248 -10.69 -1.08 19.18
CA LEU A 248 -9.26 -0.84 19.42
C LEU A 248 -8.40 -1.19 18.20
N ALA A 249 -8.75 -2.22 17.42
CA ALA A 249 -8.06 -2.55 16.19
C ALA A 249 -8.21 -1.46 15.12
N ASP A 250 -9.44 -0.96 14.95
CA ASP A 250 -9.78 0.00 13.90
C ASP A 250 -9.35 1.45 14.25
N TYR A 251 -9.43 1.83 15.52
CA TYR A 251 -9.21 3.22 15.96
C TYR A 251 -7.98 3.41 16.87
N GLY A 252 -7.22 2.35 17.17
CA GLY A 252 -6.08 2.42 18.09
C GLY A 252 -5.01 3.42 17.65
N MET A 253 -4.66 3.45 16.36
CA MET A 253 -3.66 4.37 15.82
C MET A 253 -4.11 5.85 15.90
N PRO A 254 -5.31 6.25 15.44
CA PRO A 254 -5.79 7.63 15.62
C PRO A 254 -5.95 8.03 17.08
N LEU A 255 -6.41 7.13 17.95
CA LEU A 255 -6.50 7.41 19.39
C LEU A 255 -5.12 7.65 20.02
N SER A 256 -4.11 6.87 19.61
CA SER A 256 -2.73 7.06 20.05
C SER A 256 -2.17 8.42 19.61
N LEU A 257 -2.47 8.83 18.38
CA LEU A 257 -2.07 10.12 17.86
C LEU A 257 -2.70 11.27 18.66
N ILE A 258 -4.01 11.20 18.93
CA ILE A 258 -4.73 12.21 19.72
C ILE A 258 -4.17 12.25 21.16
N ALA A 259 -4.02 11.11 21.79
CA ALA A 259 -3.51 11.03 23.18
C ALA A 259 -2.08 11.58 23.29
N SER A 260 -1.18 11.18 22.38
CA SER A 260 0.21 11.66 22.39
C SER A 260 0.30 13.15 22.01
N SER A 261 -0.57 13.64 21.11
CA SER A 261 -0.63 15.08 20.80
C SER A 261 -1.16 15.90 21.98
N ALA A 262 -2.21 15.42 22.65
CA ALA A 262 -2.76 16.08 23.82
C ALA A 262 -1.75 16.17 24.98
N MET A 263 -0.89 15.17 25.11
CA MET A 263 0.16 15.16 26.14
C MET A 263 1.14 16.34 25.98
N ALA A 264 1.39 16.80 24.75
CA ALA A 264 2.27 17.96 24.49
C ALA A 264 1.75 19.27 25.12
N TYR A 265 0.44 19.39 25.28
CA TYR A 265 -0.24 20.58 25.82
C TYR A 265 -0.55 20.45 27.32
N TRP A 266 -0.15 19.36 27.98
CA TRP A 266 -0.49 19.09 29.37
C TRP A 266 0.66 19.43 30.32
N GLY A 267 0.38 20.23 31.35
CA GLY A 267 1.30 20.50 32.46
C GLY A 267 2.64 21.10 31.99
N ARG A 268 3.73 20.49 32.44
CA ARG A 268 5.09 20.98 32.14
C ARG A 268 5.52 20.77 30.68
N PHE A 269 4.88 19.85 29.95
CA PHE A 269 5.20 19.65 28.54
C PHE A 269 4.82 20.88 27.69
N ASN A 270 3.75 21.57 28.05
CA ASN A 270 3.34 22.81 27.35
C ASN A 270 4.42 23.91 27.41
N ALA A 271 5.16 23.99 28.52
CA ALA A 271 6.25 24.95 28.66
C ALA A 271 7.48 24.66 27.75
N ALA A 272 7.57 23.46 27.19
CA ALA A 272 8.67 23.07 26.31
C ALA A 272 8.58 23.65 24.89
N ASN A 273 7.45 24.25 24.50
CA ASN A 273 7.21 24.82 23.16
C ASN A 273 7.62 23.86 22.03
N VAL A 274 7.00 22.69 22.01
CA VAL A 274 7.32 21.62 21.04
C VAL A 274 6.94 22.09 19.63
N ALA A 275 7.82 21.84 18.66
CA ALA A 275 7.57 22.17 17.26
C ALA A 275 6.38 21.35 16.72
N THR A 276 5.44 22.04 16.08
CA THR A 276 4.22 21.47 15.51
C THR A 276 4.29 21.38 13.99
N LEU A 277 3.31 20.71 13.37
CA LEU A 277 3.19 20.60 11.93
C LEU A 277 2.98 22.00 11.31
N PRO A 278 3.83 22.43 10.37
CA PRO A 278 3.59 23.65 9.63
C PRO A 278 2.44 23.45 8.64
N VAL A 279 1.40 24.28 8.72
CA VAL A 279 0.27 24.25 7.80
C VAL A 279 0.19 25.57 7.05
N GLY A 280 -0.22 25.51 5.78
CA GLY A 280 -0.44 26.69 4.94
C GLY A 280 -1.84 27.29 5.12
N ARG A 281 -2.26 28.09 4.14
CA ARG A 281 -3.63 28.59 4.05
C ARG A 281 -4.58 27.49 3.59
N ALA A 282 -5.86 27.60 3.98
CA ALA A 282 -6.90 26.69 3.49
C ALA A 282 -6.93 26.69 1.95
N PHE A 283 -6.81 25.51 1.35
CA PHE A 283 -6.73 25.32 -0.09
C PHE A 283 -5.63 26.14 -0.80
N GLY A 284 -4.68 26.70 -0.08
CA GLY A 284 -3.56 27.47 -0.65
C GLY A 284 -2.38 26.56 -1.01
N ALA A 285 -1.75 26.84 -2.16
CA ALA A 285 -0.52 26.16 -2.54
C ALA A 285 0.68 26.67 -1.74
N ALA A 286 1.69 25.82 -1.58
CA ALA A 286 2.94 26.14 -0.89
C ALA A 286 3.61 27.39 -1.50
N GLY A 287 4.17 28.26 -0.65
CA GLY A 287 4.78 29.50 -1.12
C GLY A 287 3.81 30.53 -1.71
N GLY A 288 2.50 30.30 -1.67
CA GLY A 288 1.48 31.21 -2.23
C GLY A 288 1.46 31.24 -3.77
N ARG A 289 2.01 30.20 -4.43
CA ARG A 289 1.98 30.05 -5.90
C ARG A 289 0.58 29.75 -6.43
N ASP A 290 0.41 29.93 -7.73
CA ASP A 290 -0.77 29.42 -8.43
C ASP A 290 -0.75 27.89 -8.50
N TRP A 291 -1.94 27.25 -8.50
CA TRP A 291 -2.04 25.80 -8.66
C TRP A 291 -1.61 25.30 -10.04
N LEU A 292 -1.82 26.12 -11.08
CA LEU A 292 -1.40 25.74 -12.43
C LEU A 292 0.12 25.95 -12.58
N VAL A 293 0.83 24.84 -12.75
CA VAL A 293 2.27 24.85 -13.06
C VAL A 293 2.45 24.99 -14.57
N LYS A 294 3.08 26.08 -14.98
CA LYS A 294 3.37 26.35 -16.41
C LYS A 294 4.63 25.62 -16.85
N PHE A 295 4.65 24.28 -16.71
CA PHE A 295 5.83 23.47 -17.01
C PHE A 295 6.30 23.57 -18.48
N TRP A 296 5.45 24.00 -19.41
CA TRP A 296 5.79 24.25 -20.81
C TRP A 296 6.74 25.44 -21.02
N GLU A 297 6.93 26.28 -20.00
CA GLU A 297 7.89 27.39 -20.04
C GLU A 297 9.34 26.91 -19.75
N LEU A 298 9.55 25.61 -19.49
CA LEU A 298 10.88 25.04 -19.24
C LEU A 298 11.72 25.03 -20.53
N ASP A 299 13.00 25.41 -20.40
CA ASP A 299 13.95 25.34 -21.52
C ASP A 299 14.10 23.90 -22.06
N GLY A 300 14.14 23.76 -23.39
CA GLY A 300 14.20 22.48 -24.11
C GLY A 300 15.36 21.56 -23.66
N LYS A 301 16.48 22.11 -23.25
CA LYS A 301 17.58 21.35 -22.65
C LYS A 301 17.10 20.53 -21.43
N TRP A 302 16.34 21.16 -20.55
CA TRP A 302 15.86 20.53 -19.31
C TRP A 302 14.71 19.57 -19.56
N VAL A 303 13.94 19.78 -20.64
CA VAL A 303 12.90 18.82 -21.08
C VAL A 303 13.53 17.47 -21.44
N GLY A 304 14.66 17.48 -22.17
CA GLY A 304 15.40 16.24 -22.47
C GLY A 304 16.03 15.60 -21.22
N ILE A 305 16.57 16.43 -20.31
CA ILE A 305 17.14 15.94 -19.03
C ILE A 305 16.04 15.34 -18.11
N ALA A 306 14.80 15.79 -18.22
CA ALA A 306 13.68 15.24 -17.45
C ALA A 306 13.29 13.81 -17.86
N PHE A 307 13.59 13.37 -19.10
CA PHE A 307 13.21 12.06 -19.61
C PHE A 307 13.74 10.87 -18.77
N PRO A 308 15.04 10.75 -18.47
CA PRO A 308 15.54 9.65 -17.63
C PRO A 308 14.91 9.63 -16.24
N PHE A 309 14.57 10.77 -15.65
CA PHE A 309 13.84 10.84 -14.39
C PHE A 309 12.41 10.32 -14.54
N GLY A 310 11.73 10.70 -15.65
CA GLY A 310 10.41 10.16 -15.98
C GLY A 310 10.41 8.65 -16.20
N LEU A 311 11.46 8.11 -16.82
CA LEU A 311 11.64 6.67 -16.99
C LEU A 311 11.79 5.95 -15.63
N ILE A 312 12.58 6.51 -14.72
CA ILE A 312 12.76 5.94 -13.37
C ILE A 312 11.44 6.01 -12.58
N LEU A 313 10.71 7.11 -12.68
CA LEU A 313 9.40 7.25 -12.05
C LEU A 313 8.38 6.23 -12.60
N TRP A 314 8.40 6.00 -13.92
CA TRP A 314 7.59 4.96 -14.56
C TRP A 314 7.90 3.57 -13.99
N VAL A 315 9.18 3.22 -13.84
CA VAL A 315 9.62 1.94 -13.24
C VAL A 315 9.09 1.83 -11.80
N LEU A 316 9.24 2.87 -11.00
CA LEU A 316 8.75 2.91 -9.62
C LEU A 316 7.24 2.67 -9.57
N PHE A 317 6.48 3.41 -10.37
CA PHE A 317 5.03 3.36 -10.36
C PHE A 317 4.48 2.06 -10.95
N PHE A 318 5.16 1.49 -11.94
CA PHE A 318 4.81 0.18 -12.48
C PHE A 318 4.86 -0.89 -11.38
N PHE A 319 5.89 -0.86 -10.54
CA PHE A 319 6.02 -1.81 -9.44
C PHE A 319 5.02 -1.50 -8.32
N ASP A 320 5.08 -0.31 -7.73
CA ASP A 320 4.27 0.08 -6.58
C ASP A 320 2.76 -0.08 -6.81
N HIS A 321 2.24 0.49 -7.90
CA HIS A 321 0.81 0.48 -8.18
C HIS A 321 0.28 -0.93 -8.41
N ASN A 322 0.97 -1.68 -9.27
CA ASN A 322 0.53 -3.01 -9.62
C ASN A 322 0.69 -4.00 -8.47
N VAL A 323 1.77 -3.90 -7.68
CA VAL A 323 1.95 -4.73 -6.48
C VAL A 323 0.90 -4.40 -5.43
N SER A 324 0.59 -3.11 -5.21
CA SER A 324 -0.50 -2.70 -4.33
C SER A 324 -1.83 -3.31 -4.74
N SER A 325 -2.15 -3.27 -6.04
CA SER A 325 -3.36 -3.87 -6.61
C SER A 325 -3.36 -5.40 -6.48
N LEU A 326 -2.23 -6.07 -6.73
CA LEU A 326 -2.11 -7.53 -6.52
C LEU A 326 -2.33 -7.91 -5.06
N MET A 327 -1.72 -7.19 -4.12
CA MET A 327 -1.86 -7.47 -2.68
C MET A 327 -3.26 -7.16 -2.14
N ALA A 328 -3.97 -6.16 -2.71
CA ALA A 328 -5.39 -5.94 -2.42
C ALA A 328 -6.27 -7.14 -2.85
N GLN A 329 -5.75 -7.97 -3.76
CA GLN A 329 -6.41 -9.13 -4.34
C GLN A 329 -5.70 -10.44 -3.97
N GLY A 330 -5.08 -10.47 -2.78
CA GLY A 330 -4.36 -11.63 -2.25
C GLY A 330 -5.20 -12.92 -2.24
N ALA A 331 -4.53 -14.05 -2.20
CA ALA A 331 -5.18 -15.36 -2.22
C ALA A 331 -6.09 -15.61 -0.99
N GLU A 332 -5.86 -14.90 0.09
CA GLU A 332 -6.65 -14.92 1.33
C GLU A 332 -8.01 -14.21 1.20
N PHE A 333 -8.22 -13.39 0.14
CA PHE A 333 -9.43 -12.62 -0.06
C PHE A 333 -10.35 -13.29 -1.09
N PRO A 334 -11.55 -13.76 -0.70
CA PRO A 334 -12.51 -14.39 -1.60
C PRO A 334 -13.22 -13.34 -2.48
N LEU A 335 -12.49 -12.76 -3.44
CA LEU A 335 -12.99 -11.80 -4.41
C LEU A 335 -13.78 -12.50 -5.52
N ARG A 336 -14.80 -11.80 -6.05
CA ARG A 336 -15.70 -12.33 -7.07
C ARG A 336 -15.71 -11.52 -8.37
N LYS A 337 -15.29 -10.25 -8.28
CA LYS A 337 -15.33 -9.32 -9.42
C LYS A 337 -13.97 -9.29 -10.13
N PRO A 338 -13.93 -9.17 -11.47
CA PRO A 338 -12.69 -9.26 -12.23
C PRO A 338 -11.74 -8.09 -11.91
N PRO A 339 -10.42 -8.31 -11.96
CA PRO A 339 -9.41 -7.25 -11.87
C PRO A 339 -9.34 -6.41 -13.16
N GLY A 340 -8.56 -5.30 -13.15
CA GLY A 340 -8.42 -4.43 -14.32
C GLY A 340 -7.09 -3.69 -14.34
N PHE A 341 -5.97 -4.41 -14.37
CA PHE A 341 -4.62 -3.85 -14.25
C PHE A 341 -4.23 -2.89 -15.38
N HIS A 342 -4.59 -3.20 -16.63
CA HIS A 342 -4.24 -2.36 -17.78
C HIS A 342 -4.98 -1.02 -17.73
N TYR A 343 -6.26 -1.06 -17.43
CA TYR A 343 -7.06 0.15 -17.33
C TYR A 343 -6.69 1.01 -16.14
N ASP A 344 -6.47 0.42 -14.98
CA ASP A 344 -6.05 1.15 -13.77
C ASP A 344 -4.67 1.78 -13.97
N PHE A 345 -3.75 1.11 -14.67
CA PHE A 345 -2.45 1.67 -14.99
C PHE A 345 -2.55 2.83 -16.02
N PHE A 346 -3.52 2.78 -16.92
CA PHE A 346 -3.84 3.91 -17.80
C PHE A 346 -4.35 5.12 -17.01
N LEU A 347 -5.24 4.90 -16.03
CA LEU A 347 -5.73 5.95 -15.13
C LEU A 347 -4.61 6.52 -14.25
N LEU A 348 -3.65 5.70 -13.82
CA LEU A 348 -2.47 6.18 -13.11
C LEU A 348 -1.66 7.18 -13.95
N GLY A 349 -1.53 6.96 -15.25
CA GLY A 349 -0.94 7.92 -16.17
C GLY A 349 -1.67 9.27 -16.15
N ILE A 350 -3.01 9.25 -16.13
CA ILE A 350 -3.83 10.47 -16.05
C ILE A 350 -3.59 11.21 -14.72
N THR A 351 -3.62 10.51 -13.59
CA THR A 351 -3.38 11.14 -12.27
C THR A 351 -1.96 11.68 -12.16
N THR A 352 -0.97 10.98 -12.71
CA THR A 352 0.43 11.43 -12.76
C THR A 352 0.56 12.72 -13.58
N PHE A 353 -0.08 12.81 -14.74
CA PHE A 353 -0.08 14.01 -15.57
C PHE A 353 -0.75 15.19 -14.86
N ILE A 354 -1.94 14.98 -14.28
CA ILE A 354 -2.66 16.03 -13.54
C ILE A 354 -1.82 16.51 -12.34
N ALA A 355 -1.15 15.60 -11.64
CA ALA A 355 -0.24 15.95 -10.54
C ALA A 355 0.88 16.89 -10.99
N GLY A 356 1.47 16.65 -12.17
CA GLY A 356 2.45 17.56 -12.77
C GLY A 356 1.87 18.92 -13.14
N LEU A 357 0.64 18.94 -13.63
CA LEU A 357 -0.06 20.16 -14.06
C LEU A 357 -0.39 21.08 -12.88
N ILE A 358 -0.81 20.51 -11.74
CA ILE A 358 -1.18 21.29 -10.54
C ILE A 358 -0.05 21.38 -9.50
N GLY A 359 1.10 20.75 -9.77
CA GLY A 359 2.28 20.82 -8.89
C GLY A 359 2.06 20.15 -7.54
N VAL A 360 1.46 18.96 -7.53
CA VAL A 360 1.33 18.12 -6.33
C VAL A 360 2.20 16.86 -6.48
N PRO A 361 2.60 16.20 -5.38
CA PRO A 361 3.28 14.90 -5.50
C PRO A 361 2.39 13.90 -6.24
N ALA A 362 2.92 13.20 -7.24
CA ALA A 362 2.14 12.22 -7.98
C ALA A 362 1.68 11.07 -7.06
N PRO A 363 0.37 10.77 -7.00
CA PRO A 363 -0.13 9.68 -6.17
C PRO A 363 0.16 8.33 -6.81
N ASN A 364 0.38 7.31 -5.96
CA ASN A 364 0.62 5.95 -6.39
C ASN A 364 -0.08 4.94 -5.48
N GLY A 365 -0.12 3.67 -5.88
CA GLY A 365 -0.69 2.60 -5.07
C GLY A 365 0.02 2.44 -3.73
N LEU A 366 -0.73 2.34 -2.65
CA LEU A 366 -0.23 2.19 -1.29
C LEU A 366 -0.18 0.70 -0.92
N ILE A 367 1.01 0.09 -0.99
CA ILE A 367 1.19 -1.35 -0.80
C ILE A 367 0.66 -1.85 0.56
N PRO A 368 1.00 -1.24 1.72
CA PRO A 368 0.50 -1.73 3.01
C PRO A 368 -1.01 -1.46 3.20
N GLN A 369 -1.52 -0.35 2.69
CA GLN A 369 -2.90 0.08 2.92
C GLN A 369 -3.93 -0.70 2.09
N ALA A 370 -3.55 -1.12 0.90
CA ALA A 370 -4.47 -1.82 0.00
C ALA A 370 -4.97 -3.16 0.59
N PRO A 371 -4.13 -4.09 1.07
CA PRO A 371 -4.61 -5.29 1.74
C PRO A 371 -5.32 -5.00 3.08
N ILE A 372 -4.93 -3.96 3.83
CA ILE A 372 -5.64 -3.52 5.05
C ILE A 372 -7.07 -3.11 4.70
N HIS A 373 -7.27 -2.37 3.62
CA HIS A 373 -8.60 -1.98 3.13
C HIS A 373 -9.44 -3.20 2.78
N THR A 374 -8.91 -4.12 1.97
CA THR A 374 -9.63 -5.35 1.59
C THR A 374 -9.98 -6.19 2.82
N ASN A 375 -9.04 -6.34 3.77
CA ASN A 375 -9.24 -7.08 5.01
C ASN A 375 -10.36 -6.46 5.89
N SER A 376 -10.46 -5.13 5.96
CA SER A 376 -11.50 -4.44 6.72
C SER A 376 -12.92 -4.69 6.16
N LEU A 377 -13.01 -5.01 4.88
CA LEU A 377 -14.26 -5.29 4.15
C LEU A 377 -14.63 -6.78 4.13
N LEU A 378 -13.85 -7.66 4.79
CA LEU A 378 -14.13 -9.09 4.86
C LEU A 378 -15.41 -9.39 5.62
N ILE A 379 -16.24 -10.26 5.06
CA ILE A 379 -17.40 -10.87 5.73
C ILE A 379 -16.94 -12.19 6.33
N MET A 380 -16.88 -12.24 7.67
CA MET A 380 -16.50 -13.42 8.42
C MET A 380 -17.74 -14.20 8.85
N LYS A 381 -17.69 -15.52 8.73
CA LYS A 381 -18.74 -16.43 9.21
C LYS A 381 -18.10 -17.48 10.13
N ASN A 382 -18.79 -17.77 11.23
CA ASN A 382 -18.43 -18.89 12.09
C ASN A 382 -18.86 -20.18 11.40
N LEU A 383 -17.92 -21.00 11.01
CA LEU A 383 -18.13 -22.33 10.46
C LEU A 383 -17.64 -23.37 11.47
N PRO A 384 -18.29 -24.55 11.58
CA PRO A 384 -17.74 -25.65 12.36
C PRO A 384 -16.32 -25.96 11.90
N SER A 385 -15.41 -26.21 12.82
CA SER A 385 -14.04 -26.63 12.50
C SER A 385 -14.11 -27.99 11.78
N GLU A 386 -13.43 -28.11 10.61
CA GLU A 386 -13.34 -29.39 9.87
C GLU A 386 -12.51 -30.44 10.63
N ASP A 387 -11.68 -29.98 11.58
CA ASP A 387 -10.84 -30.82 12.45
C ASP A 387 -11.54 -31.23 13.76
N ALA A 388 -12.84 -30.90 13.92
CA ALA A 388 -13.62 -31.42 15.04
C ALA A 388 -13.78 -32.92 14.82
N ASP A 389 -12.83 -33.68 15.33
CA ASP A 389 -12.83 -35.14 15.37
C ASP A 389 -14.23 -35.62 15.77
N LYS A 390 -14.73 -36.64 15.07
CA LYS A 390 -16.03 -37.29 15.32
C LYS A 390 -16.22 -37.71 16.78
N GLU A 391 -15.15 -37.79 17.54
CA GLU A 391 -15.11 -38.19 18.96
C GLU A 391 -15.56 -37.08 19.92
N LYS A 392 -15.52 -35.77 19.51
CA LYS A 392 -15.97 -34.64 20.35
C LYS A 392 -17.42 -34.22 20.13
N GLN A 393 -18.14 -34.84 19.20
CA GLN A 393 -19.57 -34.59 18.96
C GLN A 393 -20.46 -34.99 20.15
N ASP A 394 -19.98 -35.81 21.06
CA ASP A 394 -20.76 -36.34 22.18
C ASP A 394 -20.89 -35.36 23.38
N HIS A 395 -20.14 -34.27 23.41
CA HIS A 395 -20.17 -33.29 24.51
C HIS A 395 -20.70 -31.89 24.16
N GLY A 396 -21.29 -31.71 22.98
CA GLY A 396 -21.98 -30.44 22.61
C GLY A 396 -21.10 -29.19 22.50
N VAL A 397 -19.77 -29.32 22.55
CA VAL A 397 -18.82 -28.21 22.36
C VAL A 397 -18.40 -28.15 20.91
N TYR A 398 -19.07 -27.30 20.13
CA TYR A 398 -18.66 -27.01 18.75
C TYR A 398 -17.51 -25.99 18.77
N ASP A 399 -16.38 -26.39 18.24
CA ASP A 399 -15.27 -25.48 17.95
C ASP A 399 -15.58 -24.74 16.64
N TYR A 400 -15.91 -23.44 16.73
CA TYR A 400 -16.22 -22.59 15.57
C TYR A 400 -14.99 -21.80 15.18
N THR A 401 -14.55 -21.98 13.94
CA THR A 401 -13.53 -21.13 13.33
C THR A 401 -14.17 -20.03 12.49
N GLU A 402 -13.74 -18.78 12.70
CA GLU A 402 -14.14 -17.67 11.82
C GLU A 402 -13.38 -17.78 10.50
N ARG A 403 -14.12 -18.01 9.40
CA ARG A 403 -13.54 -18.04 8.04
C ARG A 403 -14.09 -16.89 7.19
N PRO A 404 -13.25 -16.27 6.33
CA PRO A 404 -13.71 -15.28 5.38
C PRO A 404 -14.54 -15.94 4.28
N ILE A 405 -15.76 -15.44 4.04
CA ILE A 405 -16.69 -15.99 3.03
C ILE A 405 -16.87 -15.07 1.81
N ALA A 406 -16.66 -13.78 1.97
CA ALA A 406 -16.78 -12.79 0.92
C ALA A 406 -16.06 -11.48 1.31
N VAL A 407 -15.80 -10.63 0.32
CA VAL A 407 -15.39 -9.24 0.50
C VAL A 407 -16.50 -8.32 0.02
N VAL A 408 -16.74 -7.20 0.71
CA VAL A 408 -17.63 -6.15 0.22
C VAL A 408 -16.88 -5.32 -0.83
N GLU A 409 -16.96 -5.75 -2.11
CA GLU A 409 -16.31 -5.07 -3.22
C GLU A 409 -17.12 -3.83 -3.61
N GLN A 410 -16.69 -2.65 -3.17
CA GLN A 410 -17.43 -1.39 -3.30
C GLN A 410 -16.48 -0.19 -3.48
N ARG A 411 -17.04 0.97 -3.91
CA ARG A 411 -16.30 2.19 -4.28
C ARG A 411 -16.38 3.31 -3.24
N LEU A 412 -17.38 3.25 -2.34
CA LEU A 412 -17.72 4.38 -1.47
C LEU A 412 -16.66 4.64 -0.41
N SER A 413 -16.06 3.60 0.20
CA SER A 413 -15.07 3.80 1.27
C SER A 413 -13.84 4.55 0.78
N ASN A 414 -13.34 4.23 -0.42
CA ASN A 414 -12.21 4.92 -1.01
C ASN A 414 -12.56 6.37 -1.40
N LEU A 415 -13.74 6.60 -1.99
CA LEU A 415 -14.21 7.96 -2.30
C LEU A 415 -14.40 8.80 -1.03
N ALA A 416 -15.01 8.22 0.00
CA ALA A 416 -15.30 8.92 1.24
C ALA A 416 -14.00 9.29 2.00
N GLN A 417 -13.01 8.38 2.07
CA GLN A 417 -11.73 8.70 2.67
C GLN A 417 -11.00 9.82 1.92
N GLY A 418 -11.08 9.84 0.59
CA GLY A 418 -10.54 10.93 -0.22
C GLY A 418 -11.28 12.25 0.04
N ALA A 419 -12.62 12.24 0.09
CA ALA A 419 -13.40 13.42 0.41
C ALA A 419 -13.06 14.00 1.79
N LEU A 420 -12.80 13.15 2.78
CA LEU A 420 -12.33 13.59 4.11
C LEU A 420 -10.96 14.30 4.03
N CYS A 421 -10.10 13.97 3.06
CA CYS A 421 -8.85 14.72 2.83
C CYS A 421 -9.12 16.19 2.46
N LEU A 422 -10.16 16.47 1.66
CA LEU A 422 -10.56 17.85 1.37
C LEU A 422 -11.16 18.55 2.59
N VAL A 423 -11.91 17.83 3.42
CA VAL A 423 -12.45 18.38 4.68
C VAL A 423 -11.31 18.83 5.59
N LEU A 424 -10.21 18.09 5.65
CA LEU A 424 -9.02 18.49 6.43
C LEU A 424 -8.37 19.79 5.94
N LEU A 425 -8.57 20.18 4.68
CA LEU A 425 -8.05 21.45 4.14
C LEU A 425 -8.87 22.68 4.52
N THR A 426 -10.02 22.49 5.17
CA THR A 426 -10.81 23.63 5.67
C THR A 426 -10.15 24.24 6.91
N GLY A 427 -10.33 25.55 7.13
CA GLY A 427 -9.63 26.30 8.18
C GLY A 427 -9.66 25.66 9.57
N PRO A 428 -10.84 25.25 10.10
CA PRO A 428 -10.92 24.62 11.42
C PRO A 428 -10.09 23.34 11.53
N PHE A 429 -10.14 22.47 10.52
CA PHE A 429 -9.40 21.20 10.54
C PHE A 429 -7.91 21.37 10.27
N LEU A 430 -7.50 22.35 9.46
CA LEU A 430 -6.10 22.74 9.33
C LEU A 430 -5.52 23.22 10.66
N HIS A 431 -6.30 23.96 11.46
CA HIS A 431 -5.87 24.34 12.79
C HIS A 431 -5.67 23.12 13.70
N VAL A 432 -6.55 22.12 13.62
CA VAL A 432 -6.37 20.85 14.36
C VAL A 432 -5.11 20.12 13.89
N LEU A 433 -4.83 20.08 12.60
CA LEU A 433 -3.59 19.48 12.08
C LEU A 433 -2.35 20.23 12.57
N HIS A 434 -2.39 21.56 12.65
CA HIS A 434 -1.30 22.37 13.19
C HIS A 434 -0.97 22.02 14.65
N LEU A 435 -1.94 21.55 15.43
CA LEU A 435 -1.71 21.13 16.81
C LEU A 435 -0.93 19.81 16.96
N ILE A 436 -0.68 19.09 15.87
CA ILE A 436 0.06 17.83 15.93
C ILE A 436 1.56 18.12 16.08
N PRO A 437 2.21 17.69 17.19
CA PRO A 437 3.65 17.84 17.36
C PRO A 437 4.44 17.01 16.35
N ARG A 438 5.55 17.53 15.85
CA ARG A 438 6.46 16.79 14.92
C ARG A 438 6.98 15.50 15.55
N GLY A 439 7.22 15.48 16.87
CA GLY A 439 7.61 14.26 17.58
C GLY A 439 6.57 13.14 17.49
N VAL A 440 5.27 13.47 17.53
CA VAL A 440 4.20 12.46 17.37
C VAL A 440 4.22 11.86 15.96
N LEU A 441 4.49 12.67 14.92
CA LEU A 441 4.66 12.18 13.55
C LEU A 441 5.88 11.26 13.40
N ALA A 442 6.98 11.56 14.10
CA ALA A 442 8.15 10.67 14.17
C ALA A 442 7.80 9.31 14.79
N GLY A 443 7.05 9.31 15.90
CA GLY A 443 6.55 8.09 16.54
C GLY A 443 5.58 7.30 15.66
N LEU A 444 4.76 7.99 14.86
CA LEU A 444 3.89 7.39 13.87
C LEU A 444 4.71 6.65 12.80
N PHE A 445 5.77 7.26 12.26
CA PHE A 445 6.66 6.58 11.33
C PHE A 445 7.30 5.34 11.95
N TRP A 446 7.75 5.40 13.19
CA TRP A 446 8.30 4.23 13.88
C TRP A 446 7.27 3.11 14.07
N TYR A 447 6.04 3.46 14.45
CA TYR A 447 4.97 2.48 14.58
C TYR A 447 4.67 1.80 13.24
N MET A 448 4.52 2.58 12.17
CA MET A 448 4.22 2.05 10.85
C MET A 448 5.35 1.17 10.30
N GLY A 449 6.60 1.62 10.45
CA GLY A 449 7.76 0.84 10.04
C GLY A 449 7.87 -0.48 10.79
N ALA A 450 7.71 -0.44 12.10
CA ALA A 450 7.78 -1.64 12.95
C ALA A 450 6.61 -2.61 12.70
N ASP A 451 5.39 -2.10 12.48
CA ASP A 451 4.22 -2.92 12.15
C ASP A 451 4.36 -3.57 10.76
N ALA A 452 4.83 -2.83 9.76
CA ALA A 452 5.13 -3.36 8.44
C ALA A 452 6.22 -4.45 8.48
N LEU A 453 7.28 -4.27 9.28
CA LEU A 453 8.30 -5.32 9.48
C LEU A 453 7.73 -6.57 10.11
N ARG A 454 6.83 -6.46 11.10
CA ARG A 454 6.22 -7.64 11.76
C ARG A 454 5.45 -8.54 10.81
N GLY A 455 4.75 -7.95 9.82
CA GLY A 455 3.99 -8.68 8.80
C GLY A 455 4.81 -9.12 7.60
N ASN A 456 6.05 -8.66 7.45
CA ASN A 456 6.86 -8.92 6.27
C ASN A 456 7.40 -10.35 6.22
N GLY A 457 7.36 -10.99 5.05
CA GLY A 457 7.80 -12.36 4.86
C GLY A 457 9.27 -12.62 5.18
N ILE A 458 10.16 -11.62 4.98
CA ILE A 458 11.58 -11.73 5.41
C ILE A 458 11.66 -11.85 6.93
N THR A 459 10.99 -10.95 7.65
CA THR A 459 10.99 -10.95 9.12
C THR A 459 10.38 -12.23 9.68
N LEU A 460 9.28 -12.71 9.12
CA LEU A 460 8.64 -13.95 9.54
C LEU A 460 9.55 -15.17 9.38
N LYS A 461 10.27 -15.25 8.24
CA LYS A 461 11.27 -16.30 7.97
C LYS A 461 12.46 -16.20 8.93
N LEU A 462 12.94 -14.99 9.26
CA LEU A 462 14.01 -14.78 10.24
C LEU A 462 13.56 -15.16 11.66
N LEU A 463 12.37 -14.73 12.08
CA LEU A 463 11.81 -15.08 13.38
C LEU A 463 11.57 -16.58 13.53
N TYR A 464 11.31 -17.32 12.43
CA TYR A 464 11.19 -18.77 12.46
C TYR A 464 12.46 -19.45 13.00
N PHE A 465 13.65 -18.91 12.74
CA PHE A 465 14.91 -19.44 13.28
C PHE A 465 15.08 -19.19 14.78
N LEU A 466 14.44 -18.13 15.30
CA LEU A 466 14.51 -17.75 16.72
C LEU A 466 13.44 -18.46 17.57
N ARG A 467 12.41 -19.06 16.91
CA ARG A 467 11.33 -19.76 17.61
C ARG A 467 11.81 -21.10 18.17
N ASP A 468 11.35 -21.43 19.38
CA ASP A 468 11.52 -22.77 19.94
C ASP A 468 10.77 -23.78 19.06
N LYS A 469 11.48 -24.85 18.66
CA LYS A 469 10.91 -25.93 17.84
C LYS A 469 9.72 -26.62 18.50
N ARG A 470 9.70 -26.68 19.86
CA ARG A 470 8.64 -27.32 20.63
C ARG A 470 7.36 -26.48 20.66
N LEU A 471 7.50 -25.14 20.57
CA LEU A 471 6.38 -24.20 20.57
C LEU A 471 5.92 -23.82 19.17
N THR A 472 6.62 -24.27 18.12
CA THR A 472 6.22 -24.03 16.73
C THR A 472 5.12 -25.02 16.35
N PRO A 473 3.92 -24.57 15.88
CA PRO A 473 2.83 -25.45 15.51
C PRO A 473 3.25 -26.49 14.44
N ALA A 474 2.65 -27.68 14.51
CA ALA A 474 2.92 -28.71 13.49
C ALA A 474 2.44 -28.31 12.09
N THR A 475 1.45 -27.41 12.02
CA THR A 475 0.85 -26.87 10.80
C THR A 475 1.69 -25.76 10.14
N GLU A 476 2.79 -25.31 10.79
CA GLU A 476 3.66 -24.25 10.25
C GLU A 476 4.28 -24.68 8.90
N PRO A 477 3.98 -24.01 7.76
CA PRO A 477 4.45 -24.41 6.44
C PRO A 477 5.99 -24.45 6.33
N LEU A 478 6.70 -23.53 7.01
CA LEU A 478 8.16 -23.45 6.98
C LEU A 478 8.85 -24.70 7.57
N ARG A 479 8.13 -25.54 8.33
CA ARG A 479 8.68 -26.84 8.80
C ARG A 479 8.97 -27.83 7.67
N ARG A 480 8.27 -27.70 6.55
CA ARG A 480 8.43 -28.56 5.36
C ARG A 480 9.62 -28.15 4.50
N VAL A 481 10.20 -26.98 4.76
CA VAL A 481 11.32 -26.40 4.00
C VAL A 481 12.64 -26.66 4.75
N ARG A 482 13.68 -27.02 4.00
CA ARG A 482 15.04 -27.17 4.56
C ARG A 482 15.56 -25.82 5.07
N LYS A 483 16.09 -25.80 6.29
CA LYS A 483 16.56 -24.55 6.94
C LYS A 483 17.63 -23.82 6.13
N SER A 484 18.55 -24.56 5.50
CA SER A 484 19.57 -23.98 4.61
C SER A 484 18.95 -23.23 3.43
N HIS A 485 17.85 -23.76 2.87
CA HIS A 485 17.12 -23.14 1.76
C HIS A 485 16.41 -21.86 2.20
N ILE A 486 15.78 -21.86 3.39
CA ILE A 486 15.21 -20.63 3.95
C ILE A 486 16.30 -19.55 4.11
N LEU A 487 17.49 -19.92 4.65
CA LEU A 487 18.61 -18.98 4.82
C LEU A 487 19.12 -18.43 3.49
N VAL A 488 19.30 -19.28 2.47
CA VAL A 488 19.74 -18.85 1.14
C VAL A 488 18.70 -17.89 0.52
N PHE A 489 17.41 -18.26 0.58
CA PHE A 489 16.33 -17.44 0.03
C PHE A 489 16.27 -16.06 0.69
N VAL A 490 16.25 -16.02 2.03
CA VAL A 490 16.25 -14.76 2.80
C VAL A 490 17.56 -13.99 2.59
N GLY A 491 18.68 -14.68 2.49
CA GLY A 491 19.99 -14.07 2.20
C GLY A 491 19.98 -13.28 0.88
N VAL A 492 19.42 -13.84 -0.18
CA VAL A 492 19.29 -13.15 -1.48
C VAL A 492 18.35 -11.95 -1.36
N GLN A 493 17.23 -12.08 -0.62
CA GLN A 493 16.33 -10.93 -0.35
C GLN A 493 17.02 -9.82 0.43
N LEU A 494 17.82 -10.15 1.46
CA LEU A 494 18.57 -9.18 2.26
C LEU A 494 19.68 -8.49 1.45
N VAL A 495 20.32 -9.18 0.50
CA VAL A 495 21.28 -8.54 -0.42
C VAL A 495 20.54 -7.54 -1.32
N GLY A 496 19.37 -7.91 -1.86
CA GLY A 496 18.53 -7.00 -2.65
C GLY A 496 18.07 -5.78 -1.85
N PHE A 497 17.63 -5.99 -0.60
CA PHE A 497 17.30 -4.91 0.34
C PHE A 497 18.51 -4.01 0.60
N GLY A 498 19.67 -4.61 0.96
CA GLY A 498 20.89 -3.87 1.26
C GLY A 498 21.37 -3.00 0.09
N ALA A 499 21.31 -3.53 -1.14
CA ALA A 499 21.63 -2.77 -2.35
C ALA A 499 20.68 -1.59 -2.55
N THR A 500 19.35 -1.82 -2.37
CA THR A 500 18.32 -0.78 -2.50
C THR A 500 18.49 0.30 -1.43
N PHE A 501 18.71 -0.11 -0.18
CA PHE A 501 18.90 0.82 0.92
C PHE A 501 20.21 1.60 0.79
N ALA A 502 21.32 0.96 0.42
CA ALA A 502 22.61 1.60 0.24
C ALA A 502 22.58 2.69 -0.85
N ILE A 503 21.97 2.41 -2.02
CA ILE A 503 21.88 3.42 -3.09
C ILE A 503 21.11 4.65 -2.65
N THR A 504 20.08 4.51 -1.81
CA THR A 504 19.28 5.64 -1.32
C THR A 504 20.03 6.55 -0.36
N GLN A 505 21.16 6.10 0.20
CA GLN A 505 22.04 6.92 1.03
C GLN A 505 23.11 7.67 0.19
N THR A 506 23.13 7.50 -1.14
CA THR A 506 24.11 8.09 -2.04
C THR A 506 23.49 9.17 -2.94
N LYS A 507 24.34 9.89 -3.68
CA LYS A 507 23.90 10.83 -4.72
C LYS A 507 23.12 10.15 -5.87
N ALA A 508 23.26 8.83 -6.01
CA ALA A 508 22.55 8.01 -6.99
C ALA A 508 21.20 7.48 -6.45
N ALA A 509 20.69 8.06 -5.35
CA ALA A 509 19.43 7.63 -4.72
C ALA A 509 18.25 7.52 -5.69
N ILE A 510 18.23 8.34 -6.74
CA ILE A 510 17.19 8.30 -7.78
C ILE A 510 17.08 6.92 -8.46
N GLY A 511 18.15 6.12 -8.48
CA GLY A 511 18.20 4.81 -9.13
C GLY A 511 17.60 3.64 -8.32
N PHE A 512 17.13 3.85 -7.09
CA PHE A 512 16.62 2.77 -6.25
C PHE A 512 15.47 1.96 -6.90
N PRO A 513 14.55 2.54 -7.70
CA PRO A 513 13.48 1.77 -8.33
C PRO A 513 13.99 0.76 -9.35
N VAL A 514 15.12 1.08 -10.00
CA VAL A 514 15.75 0.15 -10.96
C VAL A 514 16.24 -1.11 -10.25
N ILE A 515 16.82 -0.98 -9.05
CA ILE A 515 17.26 -2.15 -8.26
C ILE A 515 16.05 -3.03 -7.88
N ILE A 516 14.95 -2.41 -7.45
CA ILE A 516 13.71 -3.13 -7.11
C ILE A 516 13.18 -3.88 -8.33
N MET A 517 13.11 -3.23 -9.49
CA MET A 517 12.66 -3.87 -10.72
C MET A 517 13.58 -5.04 -11.14
N LEU A 518 14.88 -4.93 -10.90
CA LEU A 518 15.85 -6.00 -11.18
C LEU A 518 15.66 -7.23 -10.29
N LEU A 519 14.98 -7.12 -9.15
CA LEU A 519 14.64 -8.28 -8.31
C LEU A 519 13.72 -9.26 -9.03
N VAL A 520 12.87 -8.79 -9.96
CA VAL A 520 11.96 -9.66 -10.73
C VAL A 520 12.75 -10.58 -11.67
N PRO A 521 13.58 -10.10 -12.61
CA PRO A 521 14.41 -11.00 -13.42
C PRO A 521 15.43 -11.78 -12.59
N LEU A 522 15.94 -11.24 -11.49
CA LEU A 522 16.80 -11.97 -10.57
C LEU A 522 16.08 -13.19 -10.00
N ARG A 523 14.83 -13.04 -9.56
CA ARG A 523 13.98 -14.15 -9.10
C ARG A 523 13.79 -15.18 -10.21
N VAL A 524 13.44 -14.76 -11.41
CA VAL A 524 13.16 -15.67 -12.54
C VAL A 524 14.40 -16.44 -13.00
N LEU A 525 15.57 -15.81 -12.98
CA LEU A 525 16.81 -16.40 -13.50
C LEU A 525 17.65 -17.11 -12.43
N LEU A 526 17.76 -16.54 -11.23
CA LEU A 526 18.65 -17.04 -10.18
C LEU A 526 17.95 -18.08 -9.29
N VAL A 527 16.75 -17.82 -8.81
CA VAL A 527 16.07 -18.69 -7.84
C VAL A 527 15.87 -20.13 -8.37
N PRO A 528 15.49 -20.38 -9.64
CA PRO A 528 15.38 -21.74 -10.15
C PRO A 528 16.71 -22.49 -10.26
N ARG A 529 17.84 -21.75 -10.28
CA ARG A 529 19.19 -22.35 -10.30
C ARG A 529 19.72 -22.74 -8.92
N LEU A 530 19.07 -22.25 -7.88
CA LEU A 530 19.37 -22.59 -6.49
C LEU A 530 18.54 -23.83 -6.14
N SER A 531 19.06 -24.98 -6.08
CA SER A 531 18.56 -26.34 -5.74
C SER A 531 17.24 -26.45 -4.90
N PHE A 532 16.29 -25.53 -5.04
CA PHE A 532 14.98 -25.56 -4.41
C PHE A 532 14.07 -26.60 -5.06
N THR A 533 13.31 -27.33 -4.26
CA THR A 533 12.23 -28.16 -4.81
C THR A 533 11.02 -27.27 -5.15
N PRO A 534 10.16 -27.67 -6.11
CA PRO A 534 8.93 -26.92 -6.42
C PRO A 534 8.04 -26.71 -5.19
N GLU A 535 7.97 -27.70 -4.28
CA GLU A 535 7.18 -27.61 -3.04
C GLU A 535 7.77 -26.60 -2.06
N GLU A 536 9.10 -26.56 -1.90
CA GLU A 536 9.77 -25.56 -1.08
C GLU A 536 9.57 -24.16 -1.63
N LEU A 537 9.65 -24.02 -2.96
CA LEU A 537 9.47 -22.74 -3.61
C LEU A 537 8.02 -22.24 -3.49
N ALA A 538 7.03 -23.12 -3.60
CA ALA A 538 5.63 -22.77 -3.39
C ALA A 538 5.36 -22.22 -1.97
N ILE A 539 6.12 -22.66 -0.96
CA ILE A 539 6.01 -22.17 0.42
C ILE A 539 6.78 -20.85 0.61
N LEU A 540 7.98 -20.73 0.02
CA LEU A 540 8.87 -19.57 0.21
C LEU A 540 8.47 -18.38 -0.64
N ASP A 541 7.98 -18.63 -1.85
CA ASP A 541 7.76 -17.65 -2.92
C ASP A 541 6.47 -17.93 -3.69
N GLY A 542 5.35 -17.83 -3.01
CA GLY A 542 4.03 -17.99 -3.60
C GLY A 542 3.63 -16.84 -4.53
N PRO A 543 2.53 -16.97 -5.28
CA PRO A 543 1.93 -15.88 -6.04
C PRO A 543 1.44 -14.77 -5.08
N THR A 544 1.50 -13.52 -5.54
CA THR A 544 1.07 -12.34 -4.76
C THR A 544 -0.43 -12.15 -4.71
N ALA A 545 -1.17 -12.74 -5.65
CA ALA A 545 -2.62 -12.62 -5.73
C ALA A 545 -3.29 -13.98 -5.93
N SER A 546 -4.62 -14.01 -5.83
CA SER A 546 -5.41 -15.22 -6.03
C SER A 546 -5.21 -15.81 -7.44
N PRO A 547 -5.37 -17.12 -7.64
CA PRO A 547 -5.28 -17.73 -8.97
C PRO A 547 -6.21 -17.06 -9.99
N PHE A 548 -7.42 -16.68 -9.58
CA PHE A 548 -8.36 -15.93 -10.40
C PHE A 548 -7.80 -14.59 -10.89
N THR A 549 -7.12 -13.86 -10.01
CA THR A 549 -6.48 -12.58 -10.35
C THR A 549 -5.25 -12.79 -11.25
N MET A 550 -4.43 -13.79 -10.96
CA MET A 550 -3.22 -14.08 -11.74
C MET A 550 -3.54 -14.54 -13.17
N GLU A 551 -4.64 -15.27 -13.38
CA GLU A 551 -5.10 -15.68 -14.71
C GLU A 551 -5.37 -14.48 -15.63
N SER A 552 -5.89 -13.38 -15.10
CA SER A 552 -6.19 -12.17 -15.87
C SER A 552 -4.96 -11.51 -16.49
N VAL A 553 -3.78 -11.68 -15.89
CA VAL A 553 -2.49 -11.19 -16.37
C VAL A 553 -1.70 -12.25 -17.13
N GLY A 554 -2.33 -13.37 -17.48
CA GLY A 554 -1.73 -14.47 -18.24
C GLY A 554 -0.86 -15.42 -17.40
N GLY A 555 -1.07 -15.47 -16.09
CA GLY A 555 -0.56 -16.53 -15.22
C GLY A 555 -1.30 -17.85 -15.46
N THR A 556 -0.62 -18.98 -15.30
CA THR A 556 -1.26 -20.31 -15.35
C THR A 556 -1.68 -20.75 -13.96
N LEU A 557 -2.77 -21.52 -13.85
CA LEU A 557 -3.25 -22.11 -12.59
C LEU A 557 -2.27 -23.16 -12.00
N SER A 558 -1.25 -23.54 -12.77
CA SER A 558 -0.18 -24.46 -12.38
C SER A 558 1.12 -23.67 -12.25
N GLY A 559 1.38 -23.12 -11.09
CA GLY A 559 2.67 -22.57 -10.68
C GLY A 559 3.24 -23.37 -9.54
#